data_5d5c257972a25d4e2b0a6c8b8fcaad34
#
_entry.id   5d5c257972a25d4e2b0a6c8b8fcaad34
#
_cell.length_a   1.000
_cell.length_b   1.000
_cell.length_c   1.000
_cell.angle_alpha   90.00
_cell.angle_beta   90.00
_cell.angle_gamma   90.00
#
_symmetry.space_group_name_H-M   'P 1'
#
loop_
_entity.id
_entity.type
_entity.pdbx_description
1 polymer ?
#
loop_
_entity_poly.entity_id
_entity_poly.type
_entity_poly.pdbx_seq_one_letter_code
_entity_poly.pdbx_strand_id
1 'polypeptide(L)'
;MAIKIFNQIKVGLLGWAMFVIHIAQADELPFSHQAQEPRLESPPAILDSQRQQQKILLDDAQQQREDLRKKTVIPEQIMESEPTIDTQCVNIDEILFQGAESLSTSIQYTVTQPYVHRCVTLTELKQLVRAVTNAYITEGYITSQAYLPEQSLSDGKLHITVIEGRVDAIEIDGKPPRMAKMLFPGIVGKILNLRDIEQGLEHLNRLASSRFTIEIKPGTQPGYSTVHIRQQARRFPGRGLISVDNSGQKGIGEYQASAGLVLDAPLGLGEQWSFSWLQDTDFRPAGHSRSLALSMSVPYGYWTARYHYFYHTSRQELAIMGKNYPYDSENQTHQLDITRTLYRDGKQKLGLQAGGRYKAVKNAIADQKLFLSSPVIKTAYIGAQYSTLLGGGYFTFRPAFEYGNAVTSPPLATRNTFRKFNLSSSYYYPFSPNTAYLTSFYGQLTPDDLPSPERLSLGGLYSIRGYKTQYLSGNQGVYWRQEVTHQLDVGQIGVLTFMGALDYGHRVGQSRYGVAKAHLLGSALGVTLTQQVMSSQLMIGKPLYYPHTLKPDAWSFYASVSLEF
;
A
#
# COMPACT_ATOMS: atom_id res chain seq x y z
N MET A 1 11.10 28.40 14.40
CA MET A 1 10.05 27.38 14.12
C MET A 1 10.65 26.04 13.69
N ALA A 2 11.68 25.99 12.88
CA ALA A 2 12.36 24.75 12.45
C ALA A 2 13.00 23.91 13.59
N ILE A 3 13.51 24.54 14.64
CA ILE A 3 14.15 23.85 15.78
C ILE A 3 13.14 23.09 16.66
N LYS A 4 11.88 23.56 16.78
CA LYS A 4 10.82 22.85 17.53
C LYS A 4 10.33 21.59 16.79
N ILE A 5 10.29 21.61 15.46
CA ILE A 5 9.89 20.47 14.64
C ILE A 5 10.96 19.38 14.66
N PHE A 6 12.24 19.78 14.65
CA PHE A 6 13.37 18.83 14.74
C PHE A 6 13.43 18.10 16.11
N ASN A 7 13.02 18.77 17.20
CA ASN A 7 12.95 18.13 18.52
C ASN A 7 11.74 17.18 18.67
N GLN A 8 10.60 17.43 18.03
CA GLN A 8 9.47 16.49 18.07
C GLN A 8 9.73 15.22 17.25
N ILE A 9 10.45 15.34 16.13
CA ILE A 9 10.86 14.17 15.32
C ILE A 9 11.91 13.33 16.07
N LYS A 10 12.85 13.97 16.80
CA LYS A 10 13.79 13.25 17.67
C LYS A 10 13.11 12.48 18.80
N VAL A 11 12.06 13.05 19.41
CA VAL A 11 11.30 12.38 20.49
C VAL A 11 10.48 11.21 19.94
N GLY A 12 9.89 11.32 18.75
CA GLY A 12 9.17 10.23 18.10
C GLY A 12 10.09 9.06 17.68
N LEU A 13 11.21 9.36 17.03
CA LEU A 13 12.19 8.35 16.60
C LEU A 13 12.93 7.70 17.79
N LEU A 14 13.24 8.47 18.84
CA LEU A 14 13.83 7.96 20.09
C LEU A 14 12.83 7.12 20.89
N GLY A 15 11.53 7.47 20.92
CA GLY A 15 10.48 6.68 21.55
C GLY A 15 10.30 5.31 20.86
N TRP A 16 10.38 5.26 19.54
CA TRP A 16 10.32 4.01 18.77
C TRP A 16 11.62 3.18 18.91
N ALA A 17 12.78 3.82 18.94
CA ALA A 17 14.05 3.15 19.19
C ALA A 17 14.12 2.57 20.61
N MET A 18 13.61 3.28 21.64
CA MET A 18 13.53 2.76 23.01
C MET A 18 12.51 1.63 23.16
N PHE A 19 11.40 1.64 22.43
CA PHE A 19 10.44 0.52 22.45
C PHE A 19 11.05 -0.76 21.86
N VAL A 20 11.87 -0.65 20.82
CA VAL A 20 12.61 -1.78 20.23
C VAL A 20 13.75 -2.26 21.16
N ILE A 21 14.41 -1.35 21.89
CA ILE A 21 15.49 -1.67 22.84
C ILE A 21 14.94 -2.38 24.10
N HIS A 22 13.74 -2.02 24.59
CA HIS A 22 13.13 -2.69 25.75
C HIS A 22 12.66 -4.13 25.46
N ILE A 23 12.34 -4.47 24.20
CA ILE A 23 12.08 -5.87 23.80
C ILE A 23 13.38 -6.69 23.75
N ALA A 24 14.54 -6.04 23.62
CA ALA A 24 15.84 -6.71 23.53
C ALA A 24 16.51 -7.00 24.89
N GLN A 25 16.03 -6.47 26.00
CA GLN A 25 16.68 -6.56 27.32
C GLN A 25 16.07 -7.56 28.32
N ALA A 26 15.10 -8.38 27.92
CA ALA A 26 14.56 -9.41 28.81
C ALA A 26 15.36 -10.71 28.72
N ASP A 27 16.10 -10.96 29.81
CA ASP A 27 16.65 -12.20 30.32
C ASP A 27 17.76 -12.95 29.56
N GLU A 28 19.00 -12.73 30.03
CA GLU A 28 20.10 -13.68 29.92
C GLU A 28 20.01 -14.72 31.04
N LEU A 29 19.71 -15.98 30.69
CA LEU A 29 20.02 -17.15 31.51
C LEU A 29 20.93 -18.11 30.72
N PRO A 30 21.99 -18.64 31.34
CA PRO A 30 22.94 -19.49 30.63
C PRO A 30 22.45 -20.94 30.60
N PHE A 31 22.09 -21.46 29.45
CA PHE A 31 21.96 -22.90 29.23
C PHE A 31 22.91 -23.35 28.12
N SER A 32 23.99 -24.00 28.52
CA SER A 32 24.87 -24.78 27.67
C SER A 32 24.22 -26.14 27.39
N HIS A 33 23.69 -26.33 26.18
CA HIS A 33 23.68 -27.62 25.48
C HIS A 33 23.54 -27.34 23.99
N GLN A 34 24.63 -27.56 23.26
CA GLN A 34 24.67 -27.60 21.81
C GLN A 34 23.89 -28.83 21.31
N ALA A 35 22.60 -28.69 21.06
CA ALA A 35 21.91 -29.58 20.17
C ALA A 35 22.19 -29.05 18.74
N GLN A 36 22.94 -29.79 17.93
CA GLN A 36 23.03 -29.58 16.50
C GLN A 36 21.62 -29.75 15.93
N GLU A 37 20.94 -28.64 15.61
CA GLU A 37 19.72 -28.69 14.83
C GLU A 37 20.01 -29.35 13.48
N PRO A 38 19.24 -30.38 13.07
CA PRO A 38 19.31 -30.86 11.70
C PRO A 38 18.84 -29.70 10.81
N ARG A 39 19.73 -29.20 9.95
CA ARG A 39 19.47 -28.15 8.97
C ARG A 39 18.48 -28.64 7.94
N LEU A 40 17.20 -28.61 8.24
CA LEU A 40 16.15 -28.55 7.24
C LEU A 40 15.96 -27.06 6.88
N GLU A 41 16.84 -26.53 6.04
CA GLU A 41 16.59 -25.26 5.36
C GLU A 41 15.23 -25.37 4.69
N SER A 42 14.39 -24.32 4.83
CA SER A 42 13.10 -24.34 4.15
C SER A 42 13.33 -24.48 2.65
N PRO A 43 12.59 -25.35 1.96
CA PRO A 43 12.79 -25.55 0.53
C PRO A 43 12.77 -24.22 -0.24
N PRO A 44 13.61 -24.02 -1.26
CA PRO A 44 13.72 -22.78 -2.04
C PRO A 44 12.39 -22.26 -2.57
N ALA A 45 11.49 -23.12 -2.99
CA ALA A 45 10.15 -22.73 -3.46
C ALA A 45 9.30 -22.05 -2.38
N ILE A 46 9.48 -22.40 -1.11
CA ILE A 46 8.82 -21.73 0.02
C ILE A 46 9.40 -20.32 0.17
N LEU A 47 10.72 -20.18 0.05
CA LEU A 47 11.41 -18.89 0.12
C LEU A 47 10.95 -17.95 -1.01
N ASP A 48 10.80 -18.43 -2.23
CA ASP A 48 10.35 -17.62 -3.36
C ASP A 48 8.91 -17.13 -3.17
N SER A 49 8.03 -17.99 -2.62
CA SER A 49 6.68 -17.60 -2.24
C SER A 49 6.68 -16.52 -1.13
N GLN A 50 7.56 -16.64 -0.14
CA GLN A 50 7.70 -15.63 0.94
C GLN A 50 8.26 -14.31 0.40
N ARG A 51 9.28 -14.35 -0.48
CA ARG A 51 9.83 -13.18 -1.17
C ARG A 51 8.79 -12.47 -2.01
N GLN A 52 7.96 -13.21 -2.72
CA GLN A 52 6.85 -12.64 -3.49
C GLN A 52 5.85 -11.91 -2.59
N GLN A 53 5.50 -12.47 -1.44
CA GLN A 53 4.64 -11.79 -0.46
C GLN A 53 5.29 -10.50 0.08
N GLN A 54 6.59 -10.52 0.39
CA GLN A 54 7.32 -9.34 0.83
C GLN A 54 7.36 -8.26 -0.25
N LYS A 55 7.55 -8.64 -1.51
CA LYS A 55 7.47 -7.74 -2.66
C LYS A 55 6.10 -7.08 -2.77
N ILE A 56 5.02 -7.86 -2.72
CA ILE A 56 3.63 -7.35 -2.77
C ILE A 56 3.38 -6.31 -1.67
N LEU A 57 3.88 -6.53 -0.44
CA LEU A 57 3.72 -5.56 0.65
C LEU A 57 4.43 -4.23 0.37
N LEU A 58 5.62 -4.27 -0.24
CA LEU A 58 6.36 -3.06 -0.63
C LEU A 58 5.67 -2.33 -1.79
N ASP A 59 5.22 -3.06 -2.79
CA ASP A 59 4.50 -2.52 -3.96
C ASP A 59 3.17 -1.88 -3.53
N ASP A 60 2.41 -2.51 -2.64
CA ASP A 60 1.17 -1.96 -2.06
C ASP A 60 1.43 -0.68 -1.26
N ALA A 61 2.51 -0.62 -0.47
CA ALA A 61 2.88 0.59 0.26
C ALA A 61 3.28 1.72 -0.68
N GLN A 62 3.96 1.41 -1.77
CA GLN A 62 4.29 2.37 -2.83
C GLN A 62 3.01 2.89 -3.51
N GLN A 63 2.09 2.00 -3.88
CA GLN A 63 0.82 2.39 -4.49
C GLN A 63 0.02 3.33 -3.58
N GLN A 64 -0.09 3.03 -2.29
CA GLN A 64 -0.78 3.91 -1.33
C GLN A 64 -0.14 5.31 -1.24
N ARG A 65 1.20 5.41 -1.32
CA ARG A 65 1.90 6.70 -1.38
C ARG A 65 1.58 7.47 -2.65
N GLU A 66 1.57 6.79 -3.79
CA GLU A 66 1.24 7.40 -5.08
C GLU A 66 -0.21 7.91 -5.11
N ASP A 67 -1.14 7.17 -4.54
CA ASP A 67 -2.55 7.58 -4.42
C ASP A 67 -2.70 8.85 -3.58
N LEU A 68 -1.96 8.98 -2.47
CA LEU A 68 -1.94 10.20 -1.67
C LEU A 68 -1.25 11.38 -2.38
N ARG A 69 -0.27 11.12 -3.24
CA ARG A 69 0.46 12.16 -3.99
C ARG A 69 -0.38 12.77 -5.10
N LYS A 70 -1.29 12.01 -5.70
CA LYS A 70 -2.18 12.44 -6.80
C LYS A 70 -3.40 13.19 -6.26
N LYS A 71 -3.19 14.32 -5.57
CA LYS A 71 -4.28 15.11 -4.99
C LYS A 71 -5.13 15.79 -6.06
N THR A 72 -6.45 15.81 -5.83
CA THR A 72 -7.36 16.73 -6.51
C THR A 72 -7.21 18.11 -5.86
N VAL A 73 -7.02 19.13 -6.66
CA VAL A 73 -6.97 20.52 -6.17
C VAL A 73 -8.38 20.88 -5.70
N ILE A 74 -8.53 21.20 -4.41
CA ILE A 74 -9.76 21.77 -3.88
C ILE A 74 -9.88 23.18 -4.46
N PRO A 75 -11.08 23.59 -4.96
CA PRO A 75 -11.30 24.99 -5.33
C PRO A 75 -10.89 25.92 -4.19
N GLU A 76 -10.26 27.04 -4.53
CA GLU A 76 -9.91 28.05 -3.54
C GLU A 76 -11.16 28.50 -2.79
N GLN A 77 -11.05 28.67 -1.48
CA GLN A 77 -12.09 29.27 -0.68
C GLN A 77 -12.36 30.69 -1.19
N ILE A 78 -13.64 31.09 -1.14
CA ILE A 78 -14.01 32.44 -1.56
C ILE A 78 -13.30 33.44 -0.63
N MET A 79 -12.35 34.21 -1.19
CA MET A 79 -11.57 35.18 -0.44
C MET A 79 -12.45 36.31 0.13
N GLU A 80 -12.05 36.88 1.25
CA GLU A 80 -12.68 38.04 1.84
C GLU A 80 -12.59 39.24 0.87
N SER A 81 -13.71 39.91 0.63
CA SER A 81 -13.70 41.24 0.01
C SER A 81 -13.25 42.27 1.04
N GLU A 82 -12.58 43.33 0.60
CA GLU A 82 -12.19 44.46 1.47
C GLU A 82 -13.38 44.96 2.30
N PRO A 83 -13.17 45.23 3.61
CA PRO A 83 -14.24 45.73 4.47
C PRO A 83 -14.66 47.12 4.01
N THR A 84 -15.90 47.25 3.54
CA THR A 84 -16.55 48.52 3.39
C THR A 84 -17.03 48.98 4.78
N ILE A 85 -16.81 50.24 5.13
CA ILE A 85 -17.29 50.82 6.40
C ILE A 85 -18.81 50.98 6.28
N ASP A 86 -19.51 50.06 6.90
CA ASP A 86 -20.98 50.06 6.94
C ASP A 86 -21.41 50.54 8.32
N THR A 87 -22.21 51.62 8.38
CA THR A 87 -22.63 52.29 9.62
C THR A 87 -23.98 51.80 10.15
N GLN A 88 -24.73 51.04 9.35
CA GLN A 88 -26.03 50.49 9.75
C GLN A 88 -25.90 49.02 10.13
N CYS A 89 -26.43 48.64 11.29
CA CYS A 89 -26.48 47.25 11.73
C CYS A 89 -27.89 46.88 12.22
N VAL A 90 -28.18 45.60 12.24
CA VAL A 90 -29.47 45.01 12.71
C VAL A 90 -29.16 43.96 13.78
N ASN A 91 -29.94 43.95 14.86
CA ASN A 91 -29.82 42.93 15.90
C ASN A 91 -30.30 41.58 15.37
N ILE A 92 -29.48 40.55 15.52
CA ILE A 92 -29.83 39.18 15.14
C ILE A 92 -29.87 38.32 16.40
N ASP A 93 -31.07 37.79 16.71
CA ASP A 93 -31.29 36.93 17.87
C ASP A 93 -31.21 35.45 17.48
N GLU A 94 -31.64 35.11 16.27
CA GLU A 94 -31.70 33.73 15.79
C GLU A 94 -31.33 33.64 14.31
N ILE A 95 -30.59 32.58 13.91
CA ILE A 95 -30.23 32.29 12.52
C ILE A 95 -30.87 30.96 12.14
N LEU A 96 -31.71 30.96 11.13
CA LEU A 96 -32.45 29.81 10.63
C LEU A 96 -31.96 29.42 9.24
N PHE A 97 -31.70 28.11 9.06
CA PHE A 97 -31.27 27.56 7.77
C PHE A 97 -32.45 26.92 7.04
N GLN A 98 -32.51 27.14 5.73
CA GLN A 98 -33.42 26.46 4.81
C GLN A 98 -32.58 25.70 3.76
N GLY A 99 -32.74 24.38 3.65
CA GLY A 99 -32.03 23.55 2.67
C GLY A 99 -30.60 23.21 3.06
N ALA A 100 -30.23 23.28 4.35
CA ALA A 100 -28.88 22.98 4.86
C ALA A 100 -28.82 21.59 5.50
N GLU A 101 -29.28 20.57 4.79
CA GLU A 101 -29.41 19.20 5.34
C GLU A 101 -28.08 18.45 5.50
N SER A 102 -27.09 18.76 4.64
CA SER A 102 -25.80 18.06 4.62
C SER A 102 -24.77 18.65 5.58
N LEU A 103 -24.97 19.86 6.09
CA LEU A 103 -24.08 20.49 7.05
C LEU A 103 -24.50 20.12 8.47
N SER A 104 -23.61 19.52 9.27
CA SER A 104 -23.94 19.11 10.63
C SER A 104 -24.36 20.32 11.49
N THR A 105 -25.27 20.11 12.44
CA THR A 105 -25.74 21.15 13.37
C THR A 105 -24.60 21.77 14.18
N SER A 106 -23.56 20.99 14.50
CA SER A 106 -22.36 21.49 15.18
C SER A 106 -21.59 22.50 14.34
N ILE A 107 -21.45 22.24 13.04
CA ILE A 107 -20.76 23.16 12.12
C ILE A 107 -21.63 24.40 11.89
N GLN A 108 -22.95 24.23 11.69
CA GLN A 108 -23.90 25.34 11.58
C GLN A 108 -23.79 26.26 12.79
N TYR A 109 -23.83 25.71 14.01
CA TYR A 109 -23.65 26.47 15.25
C TYR A 109 -22.31 27.19 15.32
N THR A 110 -21.20 26.51 15.01
CA THR A 110 -19.85 27.11 15.07
C THR A 110 -19.72 28.32 14.13
N VAL A 111 -20.31 28.24 12.93
CA VAL A 111 -20.24 29.31 11.92
C VAL A 111 -21.16 30.48 12.27
N THR A 112 -22.31 30.22 12.89
CA THR A 112 -23.31 31.26 13.19
C THR A 112 -23.10 31.94 14.54
N GLN A 113 -22.53 31.26 15.53
CA GLN A 113 -22.35 31.74 16.90
C GLN A 113 -21.70 33.13 17.01
N PRO A 114 -20.71 33.52 16.16
CA PRO A 114 -20.14 34.87 16.19
C PRO A 114 -21.12 36.00 15.78
N TYR A 115 -22.28 35.69 15.20
CA TYR A 115 -23.23 36.66 14.62
C TYR A 115 -24.54 36.73 15.37
N VAL A 116 -24.77 35.92 16.39
CA VAL A 116 -26.01 35.89 17.16
C VAL A 116 -25.90 36.78 18.41
N HIS A 117 -27.04 37.39 18.83
CA HIS A 117 -27.20 38.28 20.00
C HIS A 117 -26.35 39.55 19.93
N ARG A 118 -26.15 40.09 18.74
CA ARG A 118 -25.45 41.36 18.54
C ARG A 118 -25.96 42.13 17.32
N CYS A 119 -25.57 43.40 17.22
CA CYS A 119 -25.83 44.19 16.02
C CYS A 119 -24.83 43.78 14.92
N VAL A 120 -25.36 43.34 13.75
CA VAL A 120 -24.63 42.84 12.60
C VAL A 120 -24.85 43.74 11.40
N THR A 121 -23.76 44.15 10.74
CA THR A 121 -23.80 44.99 9.55
C THR A 121 -24.09 44.18 8.28
N LEU A 122 -24.47 44.82 7.17
CA LEU A 122 -24.64 44.12 5.89
C LEU A 122 -23.36 43.44 5.41
N THR A 123 -22.21 44.05 5.66
CA THR A 123 -20.88 43.48 5.35
C THR A 123 -20.68 42.19 6.13
N GLU A 124 -20.98 42.16 7.42
CA GLU A 124 -20.86 40.97 8.27
C GLU A 124 -21.88 39.88 7.86
N LEU A 125 -23.09 40.22 7.44
CA LEU A 125 -24.07 39.27 6.88
C LEU A 125 -23.51 38.60 5.62
N LYS A 126 -22.87 39.36 4.73
CA LYS A 126 -22.19 38.79 3.55
C LYS A 126 -21.03 37.89 3.94
N GLN A 127 -20.27 38.25 4.99
CA GLN A 127 -19.20 37.39 5.53
C GLN A 127 -19.75 36.09 6.11
N LEU A 128 -20.85 36.12 6.85
CA LEU A 128 -21.53 34.95 7.36
C LEU A 128 -21.95 33.99 6.22
N VAL A 129 -22.60 34.50 5.18
CA VAL A 129 -23.03 33.71 4.01
C VAL A 129 -21.84 33.03 3.33
N ARG A 130 -20.71 33.75 3.21
CA ARG A 130 -19.46 33.18 2.71
C ARG A 130 -18.88 32.13 3.65
N ALA A 131 -18.91 32.38 4.97
CA ALA A 131 -18.43 31.41 5.97
C ALA A 131 -19.24 30.11 5.91
N VAL A 132 -20.56 30.19 5.74
CA VAL A 132 -21.42 29.02 5.52
C VAL A 132 -21.03 28.29 4.22
N THR A 133 -20.87 29.00 3.11
CA THR A 133 -20.45 28.40 1.82
C THR A 133 -19.07 27.75 1.95
N ASN A 134 -18.10 28.40 2.62
CA ASN A 134 -16.77 27.85 2.86
C ASN A 134 -16.81 26.59 3.76
N ALA A 135 -17.76 26.54 4.72
CA ALA A 135 -17.98 25.34 5.53
C ALA A 135 -18.43 24.16 4.64
N TYR A 136 -19.36 24.38 3.70
CA TYR A 136 -19.73 23.36 2.71
C TYR A 136 -18.54 22.91 1.85
N ILE A 137 -17.74 23.84 1.34
CA ILE A 137 -16.54 23.53 0.55
C ILE A 137 -15.56 22.68 1.36
N THR A 138 -15.34 23.00 2.64
CA THR A 138 -14.45 22.28 3.54
C THR A 138 -14.90 20.83 3.76
N GLU A 139 -16.21 20.62 3.90
CA GLU A 139 -16.83 19.29 4.02
C GLU A 139 -16.88 18.52 2.69
N GLY A 140 -16.46 19.16 1.57
CA GLY A 140 -16.40 18.54 0.24
C GLY A 140 -17.61 18.83 -0.65
N TYR A 141 -18.58 19.60 -0.21
CA TYR A 141 -19.79 19.97 -0.98
C TYR A 141 -19.53 21.22 -1.84
N ILE A 142 -18.59 21.11 -2.77
CA ILE A 142 -18.00 22.24 -3.53
C ILE A 142 -18.94 22.98 -4.47
N THR A 143 -20.13 22.42 -4.76
CA THR A 143 -21.16 23.05 -5.61
C THR A 143 -22.34 23.59 -4.80
N SER A 144 -22.30 23.47 -3.47
CA SER A 144 -23.31 24.00 -2.56
C SER A 144 -23.01 25.45 -2.19
N GLN A 145 -24.04 26.31 -2.20
CA GLN A 145 -23.90 27.74 -1.92
C GLN A 145 -24.99 28.23 -0.99
N ALA A 146 -24.59 29.12 -0.08
CA ALA A 146 -25.53 29.85 0.77
C ALA A 146 -25.89 31.19 0.13
N TYR A 147 -27.12 31.62 0.36
CA TYR A 147 -27.71 32.87 -0.13
C TYR A 147 -28.47 33.58 0.97
N LEU A 148 -28.46 34.90 0.90
CA LEU A 148 -29.30 35.75 1.74
C LEU A 148 -30.52 36.17 0.92
N PRO A 149 -31.73 35.60 1.17
CA PRO A 149 -32.93 36.02 0.49
C PRO A 149 -33.39 37.42 0.95
N GLU A 150 -34.20 38.10 0.15
CA GLU A 150 -34.86 39.31 0.58
C GLU A 150 -35.79 39.00 1.75
N GLN A 151 -35.59 39.69 2.89
CA GLN A 151 -36.33 39.42 4.12
C GLN A 151 -36.39 40.67 5.02
N SER A 152 -37.39 40.72 5.90
CA SER A 152 -37.42 41.69 7.00
C SER A 152 -36.67 41.14 8.19
N LEU A 153 -35.79 41.92 8.81
CA LEU A 153 -35.03 41.54 10.00
C LEU A 153 -35.59 42.21 11.28
N SER A 154 -36.86 42.72 11.20
CA SER A 154 -37.47 43.44 12.32
C SER A 154 -37.78 42.56 13.54
N ASP A 155 -37.88 41.23 13.34
CA ASP A 155 -38.12 40.23 14.40
C ASP A 155 -36.85 39.59 14.96
N GLY A 156 -35.66 40.07 14.55
CA GLY A 156 -34.38 39.54 14.98
C GLY A 156 -34.00 38.19 14.36
N LYS A 157 -34.80 37.67 13.43
CA LYS A 157 -34.55 36.37 12.79
C LYS A 157 -33.91 36.53 11.42
N LEU A 158 -32.79 35.85 11.21
CA LEU A 158 -32.09 35.82 9.93
C LEU A 158 -32.29 34.46 9.24
N HIS A 159 -32.88 34.45 8.07
CA HIS A 159 -33.01 33.26 7.23
C HIS A 159 -31.86 33.18 6.22
N ILE A 160 -31.16 32.06 6.21
CA ILE A 160 -30.11 31.72 5.21
C ILE A 160 -30.64 30.57 4.39
N THR A 161 -30.76 30.76 3.08
CA THR A 161 -31.14 29.69 2.15
C THR A 161 -29.88 29.06 1.59
N VAL A 162 -29.81 27.74 1.62
CA VAL A 162 -28.71 26.97 1.01
C VAL A 162 -29.27 26.17 -0.17
N ILE A 163 -28.59 26.28 -1.31
CA ILE A 163 -28.82 25.41 -2.45
C ILE A 163 -27.73 24.37 -2.46
N GLU A 164 -28.05 23.14 -2.02
CA GLU A 164 -27.15 22.01 -2.03
C GLU A 164 -27.05 21.44 -3.44
N GLY A 165 -25.85 21.58 -4.04
CA GLY A 165 -25.58 21.18 -5.42
C GLY A 165 -25.64 19.67 -5.61
N ARG A 166 -26.40 19.18 -6.60
CA ARG A 166 -26.63 17.75 -6.88
C ARG A 166 -25.93 17.31 -8.16
N VAL A 167 -25.63 16.01 -8.25
CA VAL A 167 -25.06 15.40 -9.47
C VAL A 167 -26.19 15.15 -10.47
N ASP A 168 -26.08 15.77 -11.65
CA ASP A 168 -26.96 15.53 -12.80
C ASP A 168 -26.51 14.28 -13.58
N ALA A 169 -25.24 14.26 -13.99
CA ALA A 169 -24.65 13.15 -14.72
C ALA A 169 -23.13 13.02 -14.43
N ILE A 170 -22.59 11.83 -14.68
CA ILE A 170 -21.15 11.60 -14.72
C ILE A 170 -20.78 11.04 -16.08
N GLU A 171 -19.89 11.74 -16.77
CA GLU A 171 -19.39 11.39 -18.09
C GLU A 171 -17.87 11.17 -18.04
N ILE A 172 -17.40 10.09 -18.65
CA ILE A 172 -15.98 9.76 -18.73
C ILE A 172 -15.58 9.67 -20.20
N ASP A 173 -14.68 10.54 -20.63
CA ASP A 173 -14.21 10.58 -22.02
C ASP A 173 -13.71 9.22 -22.51
N GLY A 174 -14.24 8.80 -23.68
CA GLY A 174 -13.82 7.58 -24.35
C GLY A 174 -14.07 6.28 -23.57
N LYS A 175 -14.91 6.31 -22.52
CA LYS A 175 -15.23 5.13 -21.72
C LYS A 175 -16.72 4.80 -21.77
N PRO A 176 -17.09 3.50 -21.67
CA PRO A 176 -18.49 3.11 -21.70
C PRO A 176 -19.23 3.55 -20.43
N PRO A 177 -20.55 3.84 -20.49
CA PRO A 177 -21.36 4.26 -19.34
C PRO A 177 -21.33 3.27 -18.16
N ARG A 178 -21.11 1.97 -18.44
CA ARG A 178 -20.96 0.95 -17.38
C ARG A 178 -19.76 1.21 -16.46
N MET A 179 -18.67 1.80 -16.98
CA MET A 179 -17.54 2.19 -16.16
C MET A 179 -17.91 3.27 -15.15
N ALA A 180 -18.64 4.32 -15.57
CA ALA A 180 -19.12 5.34 -14.66
C ALA A 180 -20.03 4.74 -13.57
N LYS A 181 -20.92 3.80 -13.91
CA LYS A 181 -21.76 3.09 -12.92
C LYS A 181 -20.98 2.26 -11.92
N MET A 182 -19.86 1.67 -12.32
CA MET A 182 -18.98 0.92 -11.41
C MET A 182 -18.20 1.84 -10.48
N LEU A 183 -17.64 2.91 -11.01
CA LEU A 183 -16.78 3.82 -10.25
C LEU A 183 -17.59 4.77 -9.34
N PHE A 184 -18.81 5.13 -9.74
CA PHE A 184 -19.68 6.09 -9.07
C PHE A 184 -21.10 5.53 -8.86
N PRO A 185 -21.26 4.42 -8.13
CA PRO A 185 -22.55 3.77 -7.99
C PRO A 185 -23.54 4.64 -7.20
N GLY A 186 -24.69 4.94 -7.81
CA GLY A 186 -25.83 5.59 -7.14
C GLY A 186 -25.60 7.02 -6.68
N ILE A 187 -24.67 7.76 -7.32
CA ILE A 187 -24.38 9.15 -6.92
C ILE A 187 -25.19 10.19 -7.74
N VAL A 188 -25.70 9.83 -8.92
CA VAL A 188 -26.59 10.69 -9.71
C VAL A 188 -27.86 11.01 -8.90
N GLY A 189 -28.25 12.27 -8.86
CA GLY A 189 -29.36 12.82 -8.05
C GLY A 189 -29.02 13.11 -6.58
N LYS A 190 -27.89 12.63 -6.07
CA LYS A 190 -27.40 12.95 -4.72
C LYS A 190 -26.64 14.28 -4.69
N ILE A 191 -26.47 14.83 -3.50
CA ILE A 191 -25.64 16.01 -3.29
C ILE A 191 -24.21 15.68 -3.68
N LEU A 192 -23.60 16.56 -4.50
CA LEU A 192 -22.24 16.37 -5.00
C LEU A 192 -21.25 16.51 -3.86
N ASN A 193 -20.54 15.42 -3.55
CA ASN A 193 -19.40 15.43 -2.64
C ASN A 193 -18.12 15.13 -3.39
N LEU A 194 -17.13 16.01 -3.26
CA LEU A 194 -15.82 15.88 -3.89
C LEU A 194 -15.13 14.56 -3.51
N ARG A 195 -15.37 14.03 -2.28
CA ARG A 195 -14.76 12.78 -1.83
C ARG A 195 -15.23 11.57 -2.64
N ASP A 196 -16.50 11.57 -3.04
CA ASP A 196 -17.03 10.52 -3.93
C ASP A 196 -16.38 10.59 -5.32
N ILE A 197 -16.20 11.82 -5.82
CA ILE A 197 -15.56 12.05 -7.12
C ILE A 197 -14.07 11.67 -7.08
N GLU A 198 -13.35 12.06 -6.02
CA GLU A 198 -11.96 11.67 -5.81
C GLU A 198 -11.78 10.16 -5.73
N GLN A 199 -12.73 9.43 -5.12
CA GLN A 199 -12.67 7.97 -5.02
C GLN A 199 -12.72 7.32 -6.41
N GLY A 200 -13.66 7.73 -7.25
CA GLY A 200 -13.75 7.21 -8.60
C GLY A 200 -12.58 7.64 -9.50
N LEU A 201 -12.09 8.88 -9.34
CA LEU A 201 -10.92 9.38 -10.06
C LEU A 201 -9.64 8.62 -9.67
N GLU A 202 -9.48 8.25 -8.40
CA GLU A 202 -8.37 7.43 -7.94
C GLU A 202 -8.37 6.06 -8.65
N HIS A 203 -9.54 5.43 -8.77
CA HIS A 203 -9.67 4.17 -9.52
C HIS A 203 -9.31 4.34 -11.00
N LEU A 204 -9.68 5.45 -11.63
CA LEU A 204 -9.31 5.76 -13.01
C LEU A 204 -7.81 6.03 -13.16
N ASN A 205 -7.22 6.82 -12.26
CA ASN A 205 -5.80 7.19 -12.31
C ASN A 205 -4.86 6.07 -11.82
N ARG A 206 -5.40 4.99 -11.25
CA ARG A 206 -4.67 3.74 -11.02
C ARG A 206 -4.36 3.04 -12.33
N LEU A 207 -5.21 3.19 -13.34
CA LEU A 207 -4.98 2.66 -14.68
C LEU A 207 -3.84 3.43 -15.34
N ALA A 208 -2.72 2.76 -15.61
CA ALA A 208 -1.48 3.39 -16.06
C ALA A 208 -1.57 3.97 -17.49
N SER A 209 -2.53 3.48 -18.29
CA SER A 209 -2.71 3.86 -19.71
C SER A 209 -3.28 5.27 -19.92
N SER A 210 -3.77 5.93 -18.88
CA SER A 210 -4.46 7.21 -19.02
C SER A 210 -4.34 8.06 -17.76
N ARG A 211 -4.32 9.36 -17.94
CA ARG A 211 -4.52 10.35 -16.87
C ARG A 211 -5.87 11.01 -17.05
N PHE A 212 -6.60 11.13 -15.97
CA PHE A 212 -7.91 11.74 -15.94
C PHE A 212 -7.92 12.97 -15.05
N THR A 213 -8.64 14.00 -15.50
CA THR A 213 -8.93 15.21 -14.72
C THR A 213 -10.42 15.43 -14.66
N ILE A 214 -10.86 16.21 -13.67
CA ILE A 214 -12.27 16.51 -13.44
C ILE A 214 -12.56 17.92 -13.90
N GLU A 215 -13.71 18.09 -14.55
CA GLU A 215 -14.34 19.37 -14.83
C GLU A 215 -15.79 19.28 -14.38
N ILE A 216 -16.25 20.23 -13.55
CA ILE A 216 -17.62 20.31 -13.10
C ILE A 216 -18.30 21.41 -13.89
N LYS A 217 -19.40 21.06 -14.58
CA LYS A 217 -20.19 21.95 -15.41
C LYS A 217 -21.61 22.11 -14.84
N PRO A 218 -22.29 23.23 -15.13
CA PRO A 218 -23.72 23.32 -14.85
C PRO A 218 -24.48 22.15 -15.47
N GLY A 219 -25.42 21.59 -14.73
CA GLY A 219 -26.30 20.53 -15.20
C GLY A 219 -27.50 21.06 -15.99
N THR A 220 -28.45 20.16 -16.25
CA THR A 220 -29.66 20.48 -17.01
C THR A 220 -30.69 21.31 -16.22
N GLN A 221 -30.59 21.29 -14.89
CA GLN A 221 -31.48 22.01 -13.97
C GLN A 221 -30.70 22.90 -13.00
N PRO A 222 -31.29 24.01 -12.51
CA PRO A 222 -30.66 24.82 -11.46
C PRO A 222 -30.32 23.97 -10.22
N GLY A 223 -29.13 24.18 -9.65
CA GLY A 223 -28.65 23.40 -8.50
C GLY A 223 -28.09 22.01 -8.87
N TYR A 224 -28.09 21.64 -10.15
CA TYR A 224 -27.47 20.40 -10.62
C TYR A 224 -26.16 20.65 -11.35
N SER A 225 -25.23 19.69 -11.26
CA SER A 225 -23.92 19.74 -11.91
C SER A 225 -23.61 18.44 -12.62
N THR A 226 -23.08 18.53 -13.84
CA THR A 226 -22.52 17.40 -14.59
C THR A 226 -21.03 17.30 -14.29
N VAL A 227 -20.59 16.13 -13.83
CA VAL A 227 -19.18 15.83 -13.60
C VAL A 227 -18.59 15.23 -14.86
N HIS A 228 -17.76 16.00 -15.55
CA HIS A 228 -17.09 15.58 -16.77
C HIS A 228 -15.64 15.17 -16.47
N ILE A 229 -15.32 13.91 -16.67
CA ILE A 229 -14.00 13.34 -16.43
C ILE A 229 -13.27 13.23 -17.76
N ARG A 230 -12.28 14.13 -17.95
CA ARG A 230 -11.52 14.25 -19.19
C ARG A 230 -10.29 13.33 -19.18
N GLN A 231 -10.12 12.61 -20.26
CA GLN A 231 -8.92 11.83 -20.51
C GLN A 231 -7.83 12.73 -21.13
N GLN A 232 -6.76 13.04 -20.37
CA GLN A 232 -5.67 13.90 -20.82
C GLN A 232 -4.71 13.23 -21.82
N ALA A 233 -4.50 11.92 -21.66
CA ALA A 233 -3.60 11.16 -22.54
C ALA A 233 -4.26 9.82 -22.88
N ARG A 234 -4.24 9.48 -24.16
CA ARG A 234 -4.72 8.19 -24.64
C ARG A 234 -3.49 7.38 -25.05
N ARG A 235 -3.15 6.37 -24.27
CA ARG A 235 -2.11 5.40 -24.59
C ARG A 235 -2.76 4.05 -24.87
N PHE A 236 -1.98 3.11 -25.36
CA PHE A 236 -2.39 1.70 -25.39
C PHE A 236 -2.95 1.30 -24.02
N PRO A 237 -4.11 0.60 -23.93
CA PRO A 237 -4.75 0.28 -22.65
C PRO A 237 -4.03 -0.87 -21.92
N GLY A 238 -2.75 -0.68 -21.70
CA GLY A 238 -1.90 -1.65 -21.03
C GLY A 238 -0.43 -1.24 -21.05
N ARG A 239 0.39 -2.07 -20.45
CA ARG A 239 1.86 -1.98 -20.52
C ARG A 239 2.48 -3.37 -20.50
N GLY A 240 3.53 -3.55 -21.29
CA GLY A 240 4.38 -4.73 -21.28
C GLY A 240 5.66 -4.48 -20.50
N LEU A 241 6.18 -5.49 -19.83
CA LEU A 241 7.47 -5.48 -19.15
C LEU A 241 8.23 -6.74 -19.53
N ILE A 242 9.49 -6.60 -19.89
CA ILE A 242 10.41 -7.73 -20.04
C ILE A 242 11.62 -7.40 -19.16
N SER A 243 12.09 -8.35 -18.35
CA SER A 243 13.31 -8.14 -17.58
C SER A 243 14.16 -9.40 -17.49
N VAL A 244 15.46 -9.16 -17.30
CA VAL A 244 16.44 -10.18 -16.95
C VAL A 244 17.16 -9.72 -15.70
N ASP A 245 17.33 -10.62 -14.73
CA ASP A 245 18.02 -10.33 -13.47
C ASP A 245 18.73 -11.57 -12.93
N ASN A 246 19.55 -11.38 -11.88
CA ASN A 246 20.22 -12.44 -11.16
C ASN A 246 19.71 -12.57 -9.71
N SER A 247 18.44 -12.27 -9.46
CA SER A 247 17.86 -12.33 -8.10
C SER A 247 17.51 -13.75 -7.64
N GLY A 248 17.60 -14.73 -8.52
CA GLY A 248 17.35 -16.13 -8.23
C GLY A 248 18.39 -16.74 -7.27
N GLN A 249 18.19 -18.00 -6.92
CA GLN A 249 19.04 -18.73 -5.98
C GLN A 249 20.01 -19.66 -6.70
N LYS A 250 21.20 -19.78 -6.18
CA LYS A 250 22.15 -20.80 -6.63
C LYS A 250 21.52 -22.19 -6.45
N GLY A 251 21.60 -23.03 -7.47
CA GLY A 251 21.06 -24.40 -7.45
C GLY A 251 19.67 -24.57 -8.08
N ILE A 252 18.86 -23.51 -8.19
CA ILE A 252 17.55 -23.55 -8.87
C ILE A 252 17.41 -22.57 -10.03
N GLY A 253 18.45 -21.79 -10.32
CA GLY A 253 18.46 -20.78 -11.39
C GLY A 253 18.74 -19.39 -10.81
N GLU A 254 20.00 -18.97 -10.86
CA GLU A 254 20.42 -17.66 -10.36
C GLU A 254 19.99 -16.53 -11.30
N TYR A 255 20.07 -16.78 -12.60
CA TYR A 255 19.65 -15.82 -13.62
C TYR A 255 18.20 -16.12 -14.03
N GLN A 256 17.40 -15.08 -14.09
CA GLN A 256 15.98 -15.17 -14.34
C GLN A 256 15.57 -14.23 -15.47
N ALA A 257 14.66 -14.69 -16.32
CA ALA A 257 13.95 -13.85 -17.29
C ALA A 257 12.49 -13.74 -16.85
N SER A 258 11.92 -12.55 -16.97
CA SER A 258 10.51 -12.35 -16.69
C SER A 258 9.83 -11.56 -17.80
N ALA A 259 8.54 -11.85 -17.99
CA ALA A 259 7.65 -11.10 -18.85
C ALA A 259 6.38 -10.74 -18.08
N GLY A 260 5.93 -9.50 -18.20
CA GLY A 260 4.74 -8.98 -17.56
C GLY A 260 3.83 -8.27 -18.55
N LEU A 261 2.52 -8.37 -18.34
CA LEU A 261 1.50 -7.66 -19.10
C LEU A 261 0.46 -7.12 -18.12
N VAL A 262 0.20 -5.83 -18.19
CA VAL A 262 -0.91 -5.19 -17.47
C VAL A 262 -1.91 -4.66 -18.49
N LEU A 263 -3.19 -4.99 -18.32
CA LEU A 263 -4.29 -4.54 -19.16
C LEU A 263 -5.24 -3.70 -18.32
N ASP A 264 -5.56 -2.52 -18.81
CA ASP A 264 -6.41 -1.54 -18.14
C ASP A 264 -7.82 -1.59 -18.71
N ALA A 265 -8.78 -1.99 -17.88
CA ALA A 265 -10.21 -2.02 -18.15
C ALA A 265 -10.62 -2.75 -19.45
N PRO A 266 -10.12 -3.96 -19.76
CA PRO A 266 -10.52 -4.68 -20.97
C PRO A 266 -12.01 -4.98 -21.04
N LEU A 267 -12.70 -5.14 -19.89
CA LEU A 267 -14.14 -5.31 -19.83
C LEU A 267 -14.90 -3.99 -19.67
N GLY A 268 -14.20 -2.85 -19.54
CA GLY A 268 -14.81 -1.52 -19.37
C GLY A 268 -15.53 -1.33 -18.03
N LEU A 269 -15.05 -1.99 -16.97
CA LEU A 269 -15.57 -1.88 -15.59
C LEU A 269 -14.64 -1.05 -14.69
N GLY A 270 -13.53 -0.51 -15.24
CA GLY A 270 -12.47 0.14 -14.47
C GLY A 270 -11.53 -0.85 -13.78
N GLU A 271 -11.60 -2.11 -14.16
CA GLU A 271 -10.76 -3.19 -13.65
C GLU A 271 -9.35 -3.14 -14.24
N GLN A 272 -8.42 -3.79 -13.54
CA GLN A 272 -7.05 -3.98 -14.02
C GLN A 272 -6.69 -5.46 -13.94
N TRP A 273 -6.10 -5.98 -14.99
CA TRP A 273 -5.58 -7.33 -15.08
C TRP A 273 -4.06 -7.27 -15.17
N SER A 274 -3.37 -8.16 -14.48
CA SER A 274 -1.93 -8.32 -14.62
C SER A 274 -1.55 -9.78 -14.74
N PHE A 275 -0.66 -10.04 -15.69
CA PHE A 275 0.01 -11.32 -15.89
C PHE A 275 1.49 -11.12 -15.63
N SER A 276 2.14 -12.06 -14.97
CA SER A 276 3.59 -12.15 -14.94
C SER A 276 4.04 -13.59 -15.04
N TRP A 277 5.06 -13.80 -15.83
CA TRP A 277 5.76 -15.05 -15.99
C TRP A 277 7.23 -14.83 -15.69
N LEU A 278 7.83 -15.76 -14.96
CA LEU A 278 9.24 -15.74 -14.60
C LEU A 278 9.79 -17.15 -14.76
N GLN A 279 10.97 -17.27 -15.33
CA GLN A 279 11.69 -18.53 -15.50
C GLN A 279 13.20 -18.30 -15.35
N ASP A 280 13.90 -19.28 -14.79
CA ASP A 280 15.34 -19.31 -14.85
C ASP A 280 15.84 -19.43 -16.30
N THR A 281 17.03 -18.89 -16.55
CA THR A 281 17.66 -18.93 -17.87
C THR A 281 18.79 -19.95 -17.97
N ASP A 282 19.04 -20.70 -16.89
CA ASP A 282 20.12 -21.68 -16.86
C ASP A 282 19.79 -22.94 -17.65
N PHE A 283 18.49 -23.23 -17.83
CA PHE A 283 17.97 -24.40 -18.57
C PHE A 283 18.63 -25.73 -18.18
N ARG A 284 19.04 -25.86 -16.91
CA ARG A 284 19.72 -27.06 -16.41
C ARG A 284 18.70 -28.11 -16.01
N PRO A 285 18.86 -29.39 -16.40
CA PRO A 285 17.97 -30.46 -15.91
C PRO A 285 17.98 -30.62 -14.39
N ALA A 286 19.13 -30.33 -13.76
CA ALA A 286 19.37 -30.50 -12.34
C ALA A 286 18.78 -29.40 -11.45
N GLY A 287 18.49 -28.22 -12.02
CA GLY A 287 17.92 -27.12 -11.27
C GLY A 287 17.18 -26.14 -12.19
N HIS A 288 15.90 -25.89 -11.88
CA HIS A 288 15.10 -24.92 -12.59
C HIS A 288 14.00 -24.33 -11.70
N SER A 289 13.55 -23.13 -12.05
CA SER A 289 12.40 -22.50 -11.41
C SER A 289 11.53 -21.79 -12.43
N ARG A 290 10.21 -21.86 -12.22
CA ARG A 290 9.23 -21.15 -13.04
C ARG A 290 8.09 -20.66 -12.18
N SER A 291 7.65 -19.43 -12.41
CA SER A 291 6.48 -18.84 -11.76
C SER A 291 5.52 -18.25 -12.77
N LEU A 292 4.24 -18.34 -12.45
CA LEU A 292 3.15 -17.65 -13.14
C LEU A 292 2.31 -16.93 -12.10
N ALA A 293 2.05 -15.64 -12.30
CA ALA A 293 1.09 -14.91 -11.49
C ALA A 293 0.04 -14.24 -12.36
N LEU A 294 -1.20 -14.28 -11.90
CA LEU A 294 -2.34 -13.58 -12.45
C LEU A 294 -2.97 -12.74 -11.33
N SER A 295 -3.27 -11.50 -11.60
CA SER A 295 -4.04 -10.67 -10.66
C SER A 295 -5.11 -9.90 -11.41
N MET A 296 -6.27 -9.78 -10.77
CA MET A 296 -7.40 -9.00 -11.25
C MET A 296 -7.89 -8.12 -10.10
N SER A 297 -8.13 -6.84 -10.38
CA SER A 297 -8.64 -5.88 -9.40
C SER A 297 -9.83 -5.14 -9.99
N VAL A 298 -10.99 -5.23 -9.34
CA VAL A 298 -12.25 -4.65 -9.79
C VAL A 298 -12.76 -3.64 -8.75
N PRO A 299 -12.92 -2.36 -9.11
CA PRO A 299 -13.49 -1.33 -8.24
C PRO A 299 -15.02 -1.32 -8.31
N TYR A 300 -15.66 -0.93 -7.20
CA TYR A 300 -17.08 -0.59 -7.13
C TYR A 300 -17.30 0.51 -6.10
N GLY A 301 -17.30 1.77 -6.51
CA GLY A 301 -17.35 2.92 -5.60
C GLY A 301 -16.24 2.87 -4.55
N TYR A 302 -16.61 2.76 -3.27
CA TYR A 302 -15.66 2.64 -2.16
C TYR A 302 -15.12 1.22 -1.93
N TRP A 303 -15.57 0.25 -2.70
CA TRP A 303 -15.12 -1.13 -2.61
C TRP A 303 -14.10 -1.47 -3.71
N THR A 304 -13.18 -2.36 -3.38
CA THR A 304 -12.27 -2.97 -4.35
C THR A 304 -12.18 -4.45 -4.06
N ALA A 305 -12.52 -5.29 -5.04
CA ALA A 305 -12.26 -6.72 -4.99
C ALA A 305 -10.98 -7.02 -5.76
N ARG A 306 -10.08 -7.82 -5.19
CA ARG A 306 -8.82 -8.22 -5.81
C ARG A 306 -8.67 -9.73 -5.70
N TYR A 307 -8.38 -10.37 -6.82
CA TYR A 307 -8.05 -11.78 -6.88
C TYR A 307 -6.62 -11.95 -7.35
N HIS A 308 -5.86 -12.84 -6.69
CA HIS A 308 -4.51 -13.23 -7.05
C HIS A 308 -4.42 -14.73 -7.18
N TYR A 309 -3.83 -15.17 -8.28
CA TYR A 309 -3.38 -16.54 -8.50
C TYR A 309 -1.87 -16.54 -8.66
N PHE A 310 -1.20 -17.43 -7.95
CA PHE A 310 0.24 -17.62 -8.05
C PHE A 310 0.53 -19.11 -8.15
N TYR A 311 1.33 -19.48 -9.14
CA TYR A 311 1.82 -20.83 -9.36
C TYR A 311 3.34 -20.78 -9.49
N HIS A 312 4.03 -21.66 -8.76
CA HIS A 312 5.48 -21.75 -8.79
C HIS A 312 5.91 -23.21 -8.75
N THR A 313 6.88 -23.56 -9.59
CA THR A 313 7.56 -24.85 -9.55
C THR A 313 9.07 -24.64 -9.50
N SER A 314 9.76 -25.50 -8.76
CA SER A 314 11.22 -25.53 -8.74
C SER A 314 11.74 -26.94 -8.57
N ARG A 315 12.89 -27.22 -9.16
CA ARG A 315 13.69 -28.43 -8.98
C ARG A 315 15.10 -28.04 -8.56
N GLN A 316 15.65 -28.78 -7.63
CA GLN A 316 17.06 -28.68 -7.22
C GLN A 316 17.60 -30.05 -6.87
N GLU A 317 18.92 -30.20 -6.87
CA GLU A 317 19.57 -31.38 -6.34
C GLU A 317 19.90 -31.19 -4.86
N LEU A 318 19.53 -32.16 -4.04
CA LEU A 318 19.92 -32.25 -2.63
C LEU A 318 20.95 -33.35 -2.45
N ALA A 319 22.12 -33.00 -1.90
CA ALA A 319 23.13 -33.97 -1.53
C ALA A 319 22.73 -34.64 -0.21
N ILE A 320 22.37 -35.91 -0.25
CA ILE A 320 22.00 -36.71 0.92
C ILE A 320 22.94 -37.91 0.96
N MET A 321 23.72 -38.06 2.03
CA MET A 321 24.70 -39.16 2.22
C MET A 321 25.64 -39.33 1.00
N GLY A 322 26.09 -38.21 0.40
CA GLY A 322 27.03 -38.24 -0.73
C GLY A 322 26.41 -38.55 -2.09
N LYS A 323 25.07 -38.70 -2.19
CA LYS A 323 24.34 -38.88 -3.45
C LYS A 323 23.42 -37.69 -3.67
N ASN A 324 23.30 -37.28 -4.92
CA ASN A 324 22.37 -36.21 -5.31
C ASN A 324 20.99 -36.79 -5.64
N TYR A 325 19.98 -36.22 -5.03
CA TYR A 325 18.57 -36.57 -5.28
C TYR A 325 17.80 -35.33 -5.77
N PRO A 326 16.97 -35.47 -6.80
CA PRO A 326 16.11 -34.36 -7.23
C PRO A 326 15.05 -34.06 -6.15
N TYR A 327 14.98 -32.80 -5.77
CA TYR A 327 13.94 -32.26 -4.91
C TYR A 327 13.03 -31.36 -5.74
N ASP A 328 11.77 -31.77 -5.88
CA ASP A 328 10.75 -31.02 -6.60
C ASP A 328 9.81 -30.32 -5.64
N SER A 329 9.48 -29.07 -5.94
CA SER A 329 8.51 -28.31 -5.19
C SER A 329 7.52 -27.60 -6.11
N GLU A 330 6.25 -27.72 -5.78
CA GLU A 330 5.13 -27.04 -6.45
C GLU A 330 4.33 -26.26 -5.41
N ASN A 331 4.04 -25.01 -5.69
CA ASN A 331 3.23 -24.13 -4.83
C ASN A 331 2.14 -23.46 -5.67
N GLN A 332 0.89 -23.63 -5.27
CA GLN A 332 -0.26 -22.99 -5.87
C GLN A 332 -0.99 -22.16 -4.82
N THR A 333 -1.24 -20.90 -5.11
CA THR A 333 -1.92 -19.99 -4.19
C THR A 333 -3.06 -19.26 -4.90
N HIS A 334 -4.24 -19.27 -4.29
CA HIS A 334 -5.39 -18.45 -4.65
C HIS A 334 -5.68 -17.51 -3.49
N GLN A 335 -5.85 -16.24 -3.74
CA GLN A 335 -6.17 -15.24 -2.73
C GLN A 335 -7.26 -14.30 -3.25
N LEU A 336 -8.27 -14.05 -2.43
CA LEU A 336 -9.32 -13.08 -2.67
C LEU A 336 -9.32 -12.06 -1.55
N ASP A 337 -9.24 -10.79 -1.93
CA ASP A 337 -9.25 -9.63 -1.03
C ASP A 337 -10.45 -8.74 -1.35
N ILE A 338 -11.13 -8.27 -0.33
CA ILE A 338 -12.16 -7.23 -0.44
C ILE A 338 -11.73 -6.09 0.47
N THR A 339 -11.56 -4.91 -0.09
CA THR A 339 -11.21 -3.69 0.64
C THR A 339 -12.35 -2.69 0.52
N ARG A 340 -12.72 -2.05 1.63
CA ARG A 340 -13.65 -0.93 1.68
C ARG A 340 -12.94 0.30 2.23
N THR A 341 -12.93 1.39 1.47
CA THR A 341 -12.54 2.69 1.99
C THR A 341 -13.66 3.19 2.91
N LEU A 342 -13.35 3.43 4.18
CA LEU A 342 -14.30 3.90 5.19
C LEU A 342 -14.28 5.41 5.33
N TYR A 343 -13.09 6.00 5.22
CA TYR A 343 -12.88 7.42 5.36
C TYR A 343 -11.77 7.88 4.42
N ARG A 344 -11.96 9.04 3.84
CA ARG A 344 -10.94 9.76 3.08
C ARG A 344 -11.13 11.26 3.16
N ASP A 345 -10.04 11.99 3.17
CA ASP A 345 -9.99 13.42 2.97
C ASP A 345 -8.75 13.80 2.13
N GLY A 346 -8.46 15.09 2.01
CA GLY A 346 -7.30 15.56 1.25
C GLY A 346 -5.94 15.16 1.84
N LYS A 347 -5.86 14.54 3.02
CA LYS A 347 -4.59 14.22 3.73
C LYS A 347 -4.48 12.76 4.11
N GLN A 348 -5.59 12.05 4.32
CA GLN A 348 -5.59 10.71 4.87
C GLN A 348 -6.67 9.82 4.26
N LYS A 349 -6.45 8.52 4.36
CA LYS A 349 -7.38 7.49 3.89
C LYS A 349 -7.34 6.31 4.84
N LEU A 350 -8.51 5.84 5.26
CA LEU A 350 -8.71 4.65 6.09
C LEU A 350 -9.57 3.64 5.34
N GLY A 351 -9.12 2.40 5.26
CA GLY A 351 -9.86 1.28 4.70
C GLY A 351 -9.84 0.07 5.62
N LEU A 352 -10.84 -0.78 5.50
CA LEU A 352 -10.86 -2.13 6.05
C LEU A 352 -10.67 -3.13 4.91
N GLN A 353 -9.91 -4.18 5.20
CA GLN A 353 -9.66 -5.29 4.29
C GLN A 353 -10.06 -6.60 4.95
N ALA A 354 -10.73 -7.46 4.21
CA ALA A 354 -10.97 -8.85 4.58
C ALA A 354 -10.66 -9.74 3.39
N GLY A 355 -10.20 -10.96 3.65
CA GLY A 355 -9.86 -11.86 2.56
C GLY A 355 -9.66 -13.29 2.99
N GLY A 356 -9.45 -14.14 1.99
CA GLY A 356 -9.14 -15.55 2.16
C GLY A 356 -8.03 -15.99 1.23
N ARG A 357 -7.22 -16.94 1.70
CA ARG A 357 -6.12 -17.55 0.93
C ARG A 357 -6.21 -19.05 0.99
N TYR A 358 -6.09 -19.67 -0.16
CA TYR A 358 -5.91 -21.12 -0.33
C TYR A 358 -4.51 -21.34 -0.90
N LYS A 359 -3.67 -22.11 -0.21
CA LYS A 359 -2.31 -22.46 -0.64
C LYS A 359 -2.14 -23.96 -0.61
N ALA A 360 -1.75 -24.55 -1.72
CA ALA A 360 -1.40 -25.96 -1.83
C ALA A 360 0.09 -26.09 -2.14
N VAL A 361 0.80 -26.83 -1.30
CA VAL A 361 2.24 -27.11 -1.47
C VAL A 361 2.41 -28.60 -1.71
N LYS A 362 3.24 -28.96 -2.68
CA LYS A 362 3.64 -30.34 -2.98
C LYS A 362 5.16 -30.37 -3.04
N ASN A 363 5.77 -31.20 -2.20
CA ASN A 363 7.20 -31.44 -2.18
C ASN A 363 7.47 -32.91 -2.37
N ALA A 364 8.49 -33.25 -3.16
CA ALA A 364 8.93 -34.61 -3.41
C ALA A 364 10.46 -34.71 -3.45
N ILE A 365 11.01 -35.83 -3.05
CA ILE A 365 12.42 -36.21 -3.25
C ILE A 365 12.43 -37.50 -4.05
N ALA A 366 13.15 -37.52 -5.17
CA ALA A 366 13.22 -38.68 -6.07
C ALA A 366 11.82 -39.25 -6.38
N ASP A 367 10.89 -38.38 -6.75
CA ASP A 367 9.47 -38.66 -7.03
C ASP A 367 8.64 -39.17 -5.83
N GLN A 368 9.24 -39.30 -4.64
CA GLN A 368 8.52 -39.67 -3.41
C GLN A 368 7.97 -38.43 -2.71
N LYS A 369 6.64 -38.35 -2.58
CA LYS A 369 5.96 -37.22 -1.93
C LYS A 369 6.33 -37.12 -0.45
N LEU A 370 6.70 -35.90 -0.02
CA LEU A 370 6.97 -35.56 1.36
C LEU A 370 5.68 -35.04 2.03
N PHE A 371 4.91 -35.92 2.64
CA PHE A 371 3.56 -35.61 3.15
C PHE A 371 3.54 -34.47 4.17
N LEU A 372 4.49 -34.46 5.13
CA LEU A 372 4.54 -33.43 6.19
C LEU A 372 4.90 -32.03 5.67
N SER A 373 5.70 -31.94 4.61
CA SER A 373 6.10 -30.67 3.99
C SER A 373 5.18 -30.27 2.82
N SER A 374 4.10 -31.01 2.59
CA SER A 374 3.13 -30.79 1.51
C SER A 374 1.72 -30.44 2.03
N PRO A 375 1.58 -29.37 2.84
CA PRO A 375 0.28 -29.00 3.39
C PRO A 375 -0.61 -28.29 2.38
N VAL A 376 -1.92 -28.44 2.59
CA VAL A 376 -2.94 -27.52 2.08
C VAL A 376 -3.29 -26.55 3.20
N ILE A 377 -3.12 -25.25 2.96
CA ILE A 377 -3.33 -24.20 3.95
C ILE A 377 -4.51 -23.32 3.50
N LYS A 378 -5.49 -23.14 4.39
CA LYS A 378 -6.60 -22.22 4.20
C LYS A 378 -6.50 -21.13 5.27
N THR A 379 -6.49 -19.88 4.87
CA THR A 379 -6.35 -18.74 5.77
C THR A 379 -7.46 -17.74 5.50
N ALA A 380 -8.08 -17.23 6.56
CA ALA A 380 -8.94 -16.06 6.52
C ALA A 380 -8.28 -14.92 7.30
N TYR A 381 -8.45 -13.69 6.86
CA TYR A 381 -7.86 -12.53 7.51
C TYR A 381 -8.73 -11.30 7.44
N ILE A 382 -8.53 -10.43 8.41
CA ILE A 382 -9.10 -9.08 8.49
C ILE A 382 -7.98 -8.11 8.85
N GLY A 383 -8.01 -6.93 8.26
CA GLY A 383 -7.00 -5.89 8.50
C GLY A 383 -7.53 -4.50 8.23
N ALA A 384 -6.71 -3.52 8.58
CA ALA A 384 -6.94 -2.12 8.23
C ALA A 384 -5.82 -1.60 7.33
N GLN A 385 -6.13 -0.59 6.54
CA GLN A 385 -5.18 0.13 5.70
C GLN A 385 -5.34 1.61 6.01
N TYR A 386 -4.31 2.21 6.61
CA TYR A 386 -4.28 3.63 6.88
C TYR A 386 -3.12 4.28 6.16
N SER A 387 -3.37 5.39 5.50
CA SER A 387 -2.34 6.21 4.86
C SER A 387 -2.60 7.68 5.12
N THR A 388 -1.55 8.45 5.39
CA THR A 388 -1.67 9.87 5.72
C THR A 388 -0.41 10.65 5.35
N LEU A 389 -0.59 11.97 5.21
CA LEU A 389 0.51 12.93 5.17
C LEU A 389 0.89 13.28 6.61
N LEU A 390 2.13 12.99 6.98
CA LEU A 390 2.66 13.23 8.32
C LEU A 390 4.00 13.97 8.21
N GLY A 391 4.08 15.19 8.81
CA GLY A 391 5.32 15.95 8.87
C GLY A 391 5.99 16.23 7.52
N GLY A 392 5.19 16.39 6.44
CA GLY A 392 5.70 16.56 5.07
C GLY A 392 6.04 15.27 4.32
N GLY A 393 5.92 14.12 4.97
CA GLY A 393 6.11 12.80 4.39
C GLY A 393 4.82 12.02 4.26
N TYR A 394 4.93 10.82 3.69
CA TYR A 394 3.82 9.88 3.45
C TYR A 394 3.96 8.68 4.38
N PHE A 395 2.99 8.49 5.26
CA PHE A 395 2.95 7.37 6.20
C PHE A 395 1.90 6.35 5.79
N THR A 396 2.24 5.06 5.87
CA THR A 396 1.32 3.94 5.68
C THR A 396 1.38 2.98 6.86
N PHE A 397 0.24 2.41 7.25
CA PHE A 397 0.11 1.49 8.38
C PHE A 397 -0.95 0.42 8.06
N ARG A 398 -0.58 -0.85 8.13
CA ARG A 398 -1.41 -1.98 7.71
C ARG A 398 -1.31 -3.13 8.72
N PRO A 399 -2.08 -3.14 9.80
CA PRO A 399 -2.24 -4.29 10.69
C PRO A 399 -3.18 -5.31 10.05
N ALA A 400 -2.91 -6.60 10.26
CA ALA A 400 -3.79 -7.69 9.85
C ALA A 400 -3.75 -8.82 10.86
N PHE A 401 -4.90 -9.37 11.18
CA PHE A 401 -5.06 -10.60 11.95
C PHE A 401 -5.46 -11.73 10.99
N GLU A 402 -4.75 -12.85 11.07
CA GLU A 402 -4.97 -14.02 10.23
C GLU A 402 -5.26 -15.25 11.10
N TYR A 403 -6.25 -16.03 10.67
CA TYR A 403 -6.54 -17.36 11.20
C TYR A 403 -6.40 -18.38 10.08
N GLY A 404 -5.62 -19.43 10.32
CA GLY A 404 -5.32 -20.43 9.30
C GLY A 404 -5.46 -21.85 9.81
N ASN A 405 -5.64 -22.75 8.84
CA ASN A 405 -5.67 -24.18 9.05
C ASN A 405 -4.81 -24.85 7.97
N ALA A 406 -3.80 -25.61 8.40
CA ALA A 406 -2.94 -26.40 7.54
C ALA A 406 -3.25 -27.89 7.73
N VAL A 407 -3.49 -28.59 6.63
CA VAL A 407 -3.80 -30.02 6.60
C VAL A 407 -2.81 -30.74 5.69
N THR A 408 -2.19 -31.81 6.18
CA THR A 408 -1.37 -32.71 5.37
C THR A 408 -2.18 -33.92 4.91
N SER A 409 -1.74 -34.57 3.81
CA SER A 409 -2.43 -35.72 3.25
C SER A 409 -2.13 -37.03 4.02
N PRO A 410 -3.02 -38.05 3.95
CA PRO A 410 -2.69 -39.41 4.41
C PRO A 410 -1.40 -39.95 3.73
N PRO A 411 -0.66 -40.88 4.38
CA PRO A 411 -0.96 -41.58 5.63
C PRO A 411 -0.67 -40.78 6.91
N LEU A 412 0.03 -39.64 6.85
CA LEU A 412 0.42 -38.82 7.99
C LEU A 412 -0.48 -37.56 8.08
N ALA A 413 -1.79 -37.74 8.00
CA ALA A 413 -2.74 -36.64 8.07
C ALA A 413 -2.62 -35.91 9.42
N THR A 414 -2.13 -34.68 9.41
CA THR A 414 -2.11 -33.78 10.57
C THR A 414 -2.92 -32.54 10.27
N ARG A 415 -3.52 -31.98 11.30
CA ARG A 415 -4.23 -30.71 11.24
C ARG A 415 -3.59 -29.75 12.21
N ASN A 416 -3.13 -28.60 11.71
CA ASN A 416 -2.55 -27.53 12.51
C ASN A 416 -3.34 -26.26 12.26
N THR A 417 -3.96 -25.71 13.29
CA THR A 417 -4.61 -24.40 13.27
C THR A 417 -3.64 -23.36 13.85
N PHE A 418 -3.61 -22.18 13.26
CA PHE A 418 -2.74 -21.10 13.71
C PHE A 418 -3.43 -19.75 13.62
N ARG A 419 -2.95 -18.84 14.45
CA ARG A 419 -3.32 -17.41 14.46
C ARG A 419 -2.05 -16.62 14.32
N LYS A 420 -2.06 -15.55 13.53
CA LYS A 420 -0.94 -14.63 13.46
C LYS A 420 -1.43 -13.20 13.31
N PHE A 421 -0.66 -12.28 13.84
CA PHE A 421 -0.81 -10.86 13.64
C PHE A 421 0.37 -10.36 12.82
N ASN A 422 0.07 -9.64 11.74
CA ASN A 422 1.05 -9.02 10.88
C ASN A 422 0.88 -7.51 10.92
N LEU A 423 2.00 -6.80 10.91
CA LEU A 423 2.03 -5.36 10.81
C LEU A 423 3.02 -4.95 9.73
N SER A 424 2.55 -4.23 8.72
CA SER A 424 3.39 -3.56 7.74
C SER A 424 3.22 -2.05 7.87
N SER A 425 4.32 -1.30 7.84
CA SER A 425 4.31 0.17 7.92
C SER A 425 5.44 0.74 7.08
N SER A 426 5.23 1.91 6.49
CA SER A 426 6.30 2.64 5.81
C SER A 426 6.16 4.15 6.01
N TYR A 427 7.29 4.84 5.97
CA TYR A 427 7.32 6.30 5.95
C TYR A 427 8.31 6.76 4.89
N TYR A 428 7.81 7.54 3.95
CA TYR A 428 8.60 8.15 2.88
C TYR A 428 8.67 9.65 3.11
N TYR A 429 9.87 10.20 3.15
CA TYR A 429 10.11 11.62 3.35
C TYR A 429 10.98 12.19 2.23
N PRO A 430 10.46 13.11 1.40
CA PRO A 430 11.25 13.82 0.40
C PRO A 430 12.03 14.94 1.08
N PHE A 431 13.34 14.80 1.26
CA PHE A 431 14.20 15.88 1.77
C PHE A 431 14.33 17.04 0.77
N SER A 432 14.35 16.70 -0.51
CA SER A 432 14.43 17.62 -1.64
C SER A 432 13.74 17.00 -2.86
N PRO A 433 13.56 17.73 -3.97
CA PRO A 433 13.03 17.15 -5.20
C PRO A 433 13.80 15.91 -5.68
N ASN A 434 15.08 15.83 -5.38
CA ASN A 434 15.97 14.78 -5.85
C ASN A 434 16.40 13.77 -4.78
N THR A 435 16.14 14.05 -3.48
CA THR A 435 16.60 13.19 -2.37
C THR A 435 15.44 12.78 -1.50
N ALA A 436 15.32 11.49 -1.27
CA ALA A 436 14.25 10.94 -0.44
C ALA A 436 14.77 9.88 0.53
N TYR A 437 14.10 9.76 1.65
CA TYR A 437 14.28 8.72 2.64
C TYR A 437 13.04 7.84 2.70
N LEU A 438 13.23 6.55 2.70
CA LEU A 438 12.19 5.55 2.89
C LEU A 438 12.56 4.64 4.03
N THR A 439 11.68 4.52 5.01
CA THR A 439 11.77 3.46 6.02
C THR A 439 10.57 2.53 5.89
N SER A 440 10.81 1.22 6.02
CA SER A 440 9.76 0.21 5.94
C SER A 440 9.95 -0.82 7.04
N PHE A 441 8.88 -1.10 7.75
CA PHE A 441 8.83 -2.04 8.86
C PHE A 441 7.83 -3.16 8.56
N TYR A 442 8.19 -4.38 8.93
CA TYR A 442 7.28 -5.52 8.95
C TYR A 442 7.51 -6.33 10.23
N GLY A 443 6.41 -6.74 10.86
CA GLY A 443 6.42 -7.60 12.03
C GLY A 443 5.40 -8.72 11.92
N GLN A 444 5.76 -9.90 12.42
CA GLN A 444 4.87 -11.07 12.52
C GLN A 444 4.93 -11.62 13.93
N LEU A 445 3.76 -11.76 14.56
CA LEU A 445 3.59 -12.31 15.90
C LEU A 445 2.58 -13.46 15.86
N THR A 446 2.84 -14.53 16.60
CA THR A 446 1.94 -15.69 16.69
C THR A 446 2.19 -16.45 17.99
N PRO A 447 1.15 -16.94 18.68
CA PRO A 447 1.31 -17.88 19.79
C PRO A 447 1.51 -19.33 19.30
N ASP A 448 1.26 -19.59 18.01
CA ASP A 448 1.17 -20.93 17.44
C ASP A 448 2.43 -21.28 16.62
N ASP A 449 2.70 -22.58 16.42
CA ASP A 449 3.71 -23.02 15.47
C ASP A 449 3.15 -22.96 14.05
N LEU A 450 3.85 -22.24 13.18
CA LEU A 450 3.42 -22.02 11.81
C LEU A 450 3.95 -23.10 10.87
N PRO A 451 3.16 -23.58 9.92
CA PRO A 451 3.68 -24.37 8.81
C PRO A 451 4.72 -23.54 8.03
N SER A 452 5.75 -24.21 7.51
CA SER A 452 6.88 -23.53 6.83
C SER A 452 6.49 -22.44 5.83
N PRO A 453 5.43 -22.60 5.00
CA PRO A 453 5.04 -21.55 4.04
C PRO A 453 4.44 -20.29 4.67
N GLU A 454 4.15 -20.30 5.97
CA GLU A 454 3.57 -19.17 6.72
C GLU A 454 4.57 -18.50 7.68
N ARG A 455 5.80 -19.05 7.78
CA ARG A 455 6.87 -18.48 8.60
C ARG A 455 7.44 -17.22 7.97
N LEU A 456 7.96 -16.34 8.82
CA LEU A 456 8.72 -15.16 8.39
C LEU A 456 10.09 -15.58 7.88
N SER A 457 10.51 -15.03 6.74
CA SER A 457 11.85 -15.15 6.20
C SER A 457 12.61 -13.84 6.35
N LEU A 458 13.81 -13.88 6.92
CA LEU A 458 14.73 -12.76 7.09
C LEU A 458 15.99 -13.00 6.28
N GLY A 459 16.22 -12.19 5.28
CA GLY A 459 17.30 -12.29 4.29
C GLY A 459 16.76 -12.25 2.87
N GLY A 460 17.47 -11.57 1.98
CA GLY A 460 17.13 -11.38 0.59
C GLY A 460 16.76 -9.95 0.22
N LEU A 461 16.50 -9.75 -1.05
CA LEU A 461 16.27 -8.43 -1.66
C LEU A 461 15.12 -7.64 -1.02
N TYR A 462 14.08 -8.33 -0.52
CA TYR A 462 12.84 -7.70 -0.04
C TYR A 462 12.72 -7.65 1.49
N SER A 463 13.70 -8.17 2.24
CA SER A 463 13.76 -8.05 3.71
C SER A 463 15.11 -7.46 4.18
N ILE A 464 16.16 -8.27 4.31
CA ILE A 464 17.49 -7.82 4.74
C ILE A 464 18.47 -7.98 3.59
N ARG A 465 18.87 -6.89 2.96
CA ARG A 465 19.83 -6.89 1.85
C ARG A 465 21.24 -7.29 2.35
N GLY A 466 22.01 -7.93 1.49
CA GLY A 466 23.31 -8.53 1.85
C GLY A 466 23.25 -10.04 2.10
N TYR A 467 22.06 -10.63 2.18
CA TYR A 467 21.85 -12.07 2.38
C TYR A 467 21.12 -12.68 1.17
N LYS A 468 21.83 -12.96 0.08
CA LYS A 468 21.22 -13.48 -1.15
C LYS A 468 20.89 -14.98 -1.05
N THR A 469 21.83 -15.76 -0.52
CA THR A 469 21.78 -17.23 -0.52
C THR A 469 21.36 -17.83 0.82
N GLN A 470 21.54 -17.08 1.91
CA GLN A 470 21.27 -17.53 3.28
C GLN A 470 20.22 -16.65 3.93
N TYR A 471 19.35 -17.24 4.73
CA TYR A 471 18.26 -16.54 5.42
C TYR A 471 17.92 -17.20 6.76
N LEU A 472 17.23 -16.49 7.63
CA LEU A 472 16.64 -17.03 8.85
C LEU A 472 15.14 -17.20 8.64
N SER A 473 14.60 -18.34 9.07
CA SER A 473 13.16 -18.58 9.10
C SER A 473 12.66 -18.68 10.55
N GLY A 474 11.49 -18.16 10.85
CA GLY A 474 10.90 -18.21 12.19
C GLY A 474 9.41 -17.93 12.21
N ASN A 475 8.74 -18.39 13.28
CA ASN A 475 7.30 -18.12 13.46
C ASN A 475 7.05 -16.64 13.76
N GLN A 476 7.95 -16.01 14.54
CA GLN A 476 7.85 -14.62 14.97
C GLN A 476 9.13 -13.87 14.67
N GLY A 477 8.97 -12.59 14.35
CA GLY A 477 10.10 -11.71 14.11
C GLY A 477 9.69 -10.41 13.44
N VAL A 478 10.70 -9.58 13.22
CA VAL A 478 10.53 -8.28 12.56
C VAL A 478 11.69 -8.05 11.59
N TYR A 479 11.44 -7.23 10.57
CA TYR A 479 12.52 -6.58 9.84
C TYR A 479 12.19 -5.09 9.64
N TRP A 480 13.25 -4.30 9.59
CA TRP A 480 13.21 -2.86 9.43
C TRP A 480 14.22 -2.42 8.38
N ARG A 481 13.76 -1.82 7.31
CA ARG A 481 14.55 -1.37 6.17
C ARG A 481 14.68 0.13 6.20
N GLN A 482 15.89 0.62 5.93
CA GLN A 482 16.22 2.03 5.79
C GLN A 482 16.81 2.25 4.41
N GLU A 483 16.39 3.29 3.72
CA GLU A 483 16.82 3.57 2.37
C GLU A 483 16.87 5.07 2.12
N VAL A 484 17.99 5.56 1.62
CA VAL A 484 18.15 6.93 1.11
C VAL A 484 18.41 6.83 -0.38
N THR A 485 17.67 7.59 -1.16
CA THR A 485 17.83 7.69 -2.61
C THR A 485 18.15 9.11 -3.02
N HIS A 486 19.03 9.25 -4.01
CA HIS A 486 19.36 10.51 -4.64
C HIS A 486 19.30 10.38 -6.15
N GLN A 487 18.52 11.24 -6.80
CA GLN A 487 18.33 11.25 -8.25
C GLN A 487 19.18 12.34 -8.88
N LEU A 488 19.85 12.01 -9.98
CA LEU A 488 20.63 12.92 -10.80
C LEU A 488 20.11 12.81 -12.24
N ASP A 489 19.57 13.92 -12.74
CA ASP A 489 19.21 14.01 -14.16
C ASP A 489 20.49 14.18 -14.99
N VAL A 490 20.77 13.25 -15.88
CA VAL A 490 21.92 13.25 -16.77
C VAL A 490 21.52 13.55 -18.22
N GLY A 491 20.46 14.30 -18.38
CA GLY A 491 19.96 14.79 -19.65
C GLY A 491 19.47 13.68 -20.57
N GLN A 492 20.04 13.58 -21.77
CA GLN A 492 19.62 12.59 -22.77
C GLN A 492 19.90 11.13 -22.37
N ILE A 493 20.81 10.90 -21.43
CA ILE A 493 21.15 9.57 -20.94
C ILE A 493 20.03 9.02 -20.04
N GLY A 494 19.30 9.89 -19.34
CA GLY A 494 18.21 9.52 -18.44
C GLY A 494 18.42 10.00 -17.01
N VAL A 495 17.80 9.32 -16.05
CA VAL A 495 17.90 9.63 -14.62
C VAL A 495 18.72 8.55 -13.91
N LEU A 496 19.82 8.94 -13.29
CA LEU A 496 20.59 8.10 -12.37
C LEU A 496 20.03 8.23 -10.96
N THR A 497 19.71 7.10 -10.35
CA THR A 497 19.27 7.03 -8.94
C THR A 497 20.32 6.25 -8.15
N PHE A 498 20.96 6.92 -7.20
CA PHE A 498 21.83 6.30 -6.22
C PHE A 498 21.02 5.91 -5.00
N MET A 499 21.29 4.73 -4.45
CA MET A 499 20.61 4.19 -3.26
C MET A 499 21.64 3.75 -2.23
N GLY A 500 21.48 4.17 -0.98
CA GLY A 500 22.16 3.62 0.19
C GLY A 500 21.14 3.00 1.14
N ALA A 501 21.44 1.81 1.66
CA ALA A 501 20.51 1.06 2.50
C ALA A 501 21.16 0.41 3.70
N LEU A 502 20.42 0.36 4.81
CA LEU A 502 20.75 -0.37 6.04
C LEU A 502 19.51 -1.09 6.53
N ASP A 503 19.58 -2.41 6.67
CA ASP A 503 18.44 -3.25 7.01
C ASP A 503 18.75 -4.06 8.27
N TYR A 504 17.79 -4.12 9.19
CA TYR A 504 17.86 -4.89 10.42
C TYR A 504 16.75 -5.94 10.46
N GLY A 505 17.06 -7.15 10.95
CA GLY A 505 16.09 -8.21 11.17
C GLY A 505 16.30 -8.88 12.51
N HIS A 506 15.21 -9.26 13.15
CA HIS A 506 15.20 -10.00 14.40
C HIS A 506 14.23 -11.17 14.32
N ARG A 507 14.72 -12.38 14.54
CA ARG A 507 13.93 -13.60 14.76
C ARG A 507 13.79 -13.81 16.26
N VAL A 508 12.56 -13.89 16.76
CA VAL A 508 12.26 -14.21 18.15
C VAL A 508 12.58 -15.68 18.41
N GLY A 509 13.28 -15.97 19.51
CA GLY A 509 13.56 -17.32 19.93
C GLY A 509 12.30 -18.03 20.45
N GLN A 510 12.22 -19.34 20.21
CA GLN A 510 11.12 -20.19 20.68
C GLN A 510 11.71 -21.45 21.30
N SER A 511 11.95 -21.41 22.61
CA SER A 511 12.58 -22.50 23.37
C SER A 511 11.82 -23.83 23.25
N ARG A 512 10.48 -23.77 23.17
CA ARG A 512 9.62 -24.95 22.98
C ARG A 512 9.94 -25.74 21.70
N TYR A 513 10.48 -25.05 20.67
CA TYR A 513 10.81 -25.64 19.36
C TYR A 513 12.31 -25.66 19.08
N GLY A 514 13.15 -25.37 20.09
CA GLY A 514 14.61 -25.34 19.91
C GLY A 514 15.12 -24.19 19.03
N VAL A 515 14.29 -23.20 18.74
CA VAL A 515 14.66 -22.08 17.86
C VAL A 515 15.31 -20.97 18.66
N ALA A 516 16.60 -20.70 18.42
CA ALA A 516 17.32 -19.61 19.10
C ALA A 516 16.90 -18.23 18.56
N LYS A 517 16.95 -17.21 19.43
CA LYS A 517 16.88 -15.80 18.97
C LYS A 517 18.04 -15.50 18.02
N ALA A 518 17.81 -14.70 17.00
CA ALA A 518 18.86 -14.32 16.07
C ALA A 518 18.60 -12.94 15.45
N HIS A 519 19.70 -12.24 15.14
CA HIS A 519 19.68 -10.92 14.54
C HIS A 519 20.45 -10.95 13.23
N LEU A 520 20.00 -10.15 12.26
CA LEU A 520 20.70 -9.86 11.02
C LEU A 520 20.84 -8.35 10.86
N LEU A 521 21.99 -7.90 10.43
CA LEU A 521 22.21 -6.52 9.97
C LEU A 521 22.86 -6.61 8.58
N GLY A 522 22.28 -5.94 7.61
CA GLY A 522 22.77 -5.90 6.24
C GLY A 522 22.80 -4.49 5.69
N SER A 523 23.71 -4.23 4.76
CA SER A 523 23.78 -2.97 4.03
C SER A 523 23.75 -3.21 2.53
N ALA A 524 23.37 -2.19 1.77
CA ALA A 524 23.45 -2.23 0.32
C ALA A 524 23.70 -0.83 -0.27
N LEU A 525 24.41 -0.81 -1.39
CA LEU A 525 24.57 0.33 -2.27
C LEU A 525 24.05 -0.04 -3.64
N GLY A 526 23.31 0.84 -4.27
CA GLY A 526 22.73 0.60 -5.58
C GLY A 526 22.79 1.81 -6.49
N VAL A 527 22.83 1.55 -7.78
CA VAL A 527 22.64 2.56 -8.82
C VAL A 527 21.63 2.04 -9.83
N THR A 528 20.70 2.90 -10.21
CA THR A 528 19.69 2.60 -11.24
C THR A 528 19.76 3.70 -12.29
N LEU A 529 19.91 3.30 -13.56
CA LEU A 529 19.74 4.18 -14.69
C LEU A 529 18.36 3.94 -15.30
N THR A 530 17.51 4.96 -15.30
CA THR A 530 16.18 4.93 -15.93
C THR A 530 16.19 5.79 -17.16
N GLN A 531 15.90 5.18 -18.29
CA GLN A 531 15.70 5.81 -19.60
C GLN A 531 14.21 5.74 -19.97
N GLN A 532 13.81 6.21 -21.14
CA GLN A 532 12.40 6.25 -21.55
C GLN A 532 11.67 4.90 -21.44
N VAL A 533 12.30 3.83 -21.90
CA VAL A 533 11.72 2.48 -21.95
C VAL A 533 12.59 1.45 -21.23
N MET A 534 13.80 1.81 -20.80
CA MET A 534 14.75 0.89 -20.20
C MET A 534 15.13 1.33 -18.78
N SER A 535 15.18 0.39 -17.87
CA SER A 535 15.76 0.58 -16.54
C SER A 535 16.82 -0.48 -16.29
N SER A 536 18.01 -0.04 -15.88
CA SER A 536 19.14 -0.91 -15.53
C SER A 536 19.55 -0.64 -14.10
N GLN A 537 19.63 -1.68 -13.28
CA GLN A 537 20.00 -1.57 -11.87
C GLN A 537 21.20 -2.46 -11.56
N LEU A 538 22.11 -1.91 -10.78
CA LEU A 538 23.20 -2.64 -10.13
C LEU A 538 23.13 -2.37 -8.64
N MET A 539 23.24 -3.42 -7.82
CA MET A 539 23.26 -3.30 -6.38
C MET A 539 24.26 -4.28 -5.77
N ILE A 540 25.03 -3.81 -4.82
CA ILE A 540 25.94 -4.62 -3.99
C ILE A 540 25.45 -4.58 -2.55
N GLY A 541 25.33 -5.74 -1.92
CA GLY A 541 24.95 -5.89 -0.53
C GLY A 541 26.03 -6.56 0.28
N LYS A 542 26.12 -6.22 1.55
CA LYS A 542 27.08 -6.79 2.51
C LYS A 542 26.37 -7.20 3.78
N PRO A 543 26.53 -8.47 4.25
CA PRO A 543 26.12 -8.87 5.59
C PRO A 543 27.06 -8.21 6.60
N LEU A 544 26.50 -7.53 7.61
CA LEU A 544 27.27 -6.81 8.62
C LEU A 544 27.30 -7.56 9.95
N TYR A 545 26.17 -8.19 10.33
CA TYR A 545 26.06 -8.97 11.56
C TYR A 545 25.10 -10.15 11.35
N TYR A 546 25.53 -11.35 11.75
CA TYR A 546 24.75 -12.58 11.66
C TYR A 546 25.20 -13.61 12.71
N PRO A 547 24.34 -14.57 13.09
CA PRO A 547 24.71 -15.64 14.01
C PRO A 547 25.75 -16.59 13.36
N HIS A 548 26.60 -17.20 14.18
CA HIS A 548 27.66 -18.11 13.71
C HIS A 548 27.12 -19.33 12.93
N THR A 549 25.88 -19.69 13.12
CA THR A 549 25.22 -20.79 12.39
C THR A 549 24.93 -20.44 10.92
N LEU A 550 24.90 -19.16 10.56
CA LEU A 550 24.70 -18.69 9.20
C LEU A 550 26.08 -18.43 8.55
N LYS A 551 26.20 -18.82 7.29
CA LYS A 551 27.44 -18.59 6.50
C LYS A 551 27.08 -17.85 5.21
N PRO A 552 26.75 -16.55 5.28
CA PRO A 552 26.42 -15.78 4.09
C PRO A 552 27.68 -15.55 3.23
N ASP A 553 27.45 -15.30 1.95
CA ASP A 553 28.49 -14.79 1.05
C ASP A 553 28.98 -13.42 1.58
N ALA A 554 30.29 -13.14 1.44
CA ALA A 554 30.91 -11.88 1.91
C ALA A 554 30.27 -10.66 1.23
N TRP A 555 29.81 -10.82 -0.01
CA TRP A 555 29.12 -9.82 -0.81
C TRP A 555 28.01 -10.46 -1.62
N SER A 556 26.90 -9.74 -1.78
CA SER A 556 25.77 -10.12 -2.62
C SER A 556 25.66 -9.12 -3.78
N PHE A 557 25.63 -9.62 -5.02
CA PHE A 557 25.51 -8.79 -6.21
C PHE A 557 24.15 -9.04 -6.85
N TYR A 558 23.47 -7.94 -7.19
CA TYR A 558 22.23 -7.96 -7.93
C TYR A 558 22.36 -7.05 -9.16
N ALA A 559 21.96 -7.56 -10.29
CA ALA A 559 21.90 -6.84 -11.55
C ALA A 559 20.56 -7.12 -12.22
N SER A 560 19.92 -6.10 -12.76
CA SER A 560 18.71 -6.28 -13.56
C SER A 560 18.67 -5.28 -14.71
N VAL A 561 18.08 -5.70 -15.80
CA VAL A 561 17.73 -4.86 -16.95
C VAL A 561 16.27 -5.13 -17.26
N SER A 562 15.47 -4.08 -17.38
CA SER A 562 14.05 -4.16 -17.73
C SER A 562 13.71 -3.20 -18.87
N LEU A 563 12.80 -3.62 -19.72
CA LEU A 563 12.21 -2.85 -20.82
C LEU A 563 10.71 -2.74 -20.56
N GLU A 564 10.18 -1.52 -20.52
CA GLU A 564 8.76 -1.22 -20.37
C GLU A 564 8.24 -0.55 -21.65
N PHE A 565 7.11 -1.02 -22.18
CA PHE A 565 6.51 -0.54 -23.43
C PHE A 565 4.98 -0.55 -23.39
#